data_909c50a7692f1e145b231d8f6f291ab0
#
_entry.id   909c50a7692f1e145b231d8f6f291ab0
#
_cell.length_a   1.000
_cell.length_b   1.000
_cell.length_c   1.000
_cell.angle_alpha   90.00
_cell.angle_beta   90.00
_cell.angle_gamma   90.00
#
_symmetry.space_group_name_H-M   'P 1'
#
loop_
_entity.id
_entity.type
_entity.pdbx_description
1 polymer ?
#
loop_
_entity_poly.entity_id
_entity_poly.type
_entity_poly.pdbx_seq_one_letter_code
_entity_poly.pdbx_strand_id
1 'polypeptide(L)'
;RNYGVRKHLLEYDDVMNQQRKVVYDIRNMALSGEDMRETVRQNIEEYVLDEIDSQQGSPDVWEWDYLKQNFASHLMIDASFETICSKTGQDDLTIEDVTDFVLSEADSVYTARESLLQEEVIRGFERWVILRTIDEKWKDHLYAMDQLREGINLRAYGQKDPLLEYKSEGFKLFQEIMADLNSETVMRLFRTQIQGMEAPEMAPQRQVRNVQTEHQETTGMGFLGQPEASKNKPQQAKQAPIVTDKKVGRNEKVRMKSPNGE
;
A
#
# COMPACT_ATOMS: atom_id res chain seq x y z
N ARG A 1 -14.87 -23.56 26.22
CA ARG A 1 -13.44 -23.62 25.83
C ARG A 1 -13.22 -22.99 24.43
N ASN A 2 -14.02 -23.30 23.43
CA ASN A 2 -13.86 -22.76 22.07
C ASN A 2 -14.18 -21.25 21.98
N TYR A 3 -15.07 -20.71 22.81
CA TYR A 3 -15.43 -19.29 22.80
C TYR A 3 -14.24 -18.39 23.20
N GLY A 4 -13.50 -18.76 24.26
CA GLY A 4 -12.32 -18.00 24.69
C GLY A 4 -11.22 -17.97 23.63
N VAL A 5 -10.95 -19.10 22.97
CA VAL A 5 -9.95 -19.15 21.89
C VAL A 5 -10.35 -18.28 20.70
N ARG A 6 -11.64 -18.30 20.31
CA ARG A 6 -12.14 -17.45 19.22
C ARG A 6 -12.09 -15.96 19.58
N LYS A 7 -12.39 -15.61 20.83
CA LYS A 7 -12.31 -14.23 21.30
C LYS A 7 -10.89 -13.72 21.18
N HIS A 8 -9.91 -14.49 21.66
CA HIS A 8 -8.50 -14.12 21.55
C HIS A 8 -8.04 -13.96 20.09
N LEU A 9 -8.45 -14.85 19.19
CA LEU A 9 -8.12 -14.71 17.78
C LEU A 9 -8.68 -13.41 17.17
N LEU A 10 -9.93 -13.06 17.51
CA LEU A 10 -10.53 -11.80 17.05
C LEU A 10 -9.78 -10.57 17.58
N GLU A 11 -9.28 -10.60 18.83
CA GLU A 11 -8.54 -9.50 19.42
C GLU A 11 -7.20 -9.24 18.71
N TYR A 12 -6.52 -10.28 18.21
CA TYR A 12 -5.34 -10.14 17.34
C TYR A 12 -5.70 -9.63 15.95
N ASP A 13 -6.77 -10.16 15.37
CA ASP A 13 -7.22 -9.76 14.04
C ASP A 13 -7.73 -8.30 14.01
N ASP A 14 -8.28 -7.78 15.12
CA ASP A 14 -8.73 -6.39 15.24
C ASP A 14 -7.57 -5.39 15.07
N VAL A 15 -6.37 -5.69 15.59
CA VAL A 15 -5.19 -4.84 15.43
C VAL A 15 -4.86 -4.68 13.93
N MET A 16 -4.78 -5.81 13.23
CA MET A 16 -4.51 -5.82 11.80
C MET A 16 -5.61 -5.15 10.99
N ASN A 17 -6.88 -5.29 11.38
CA ASN A 17 -7.99 -4.67 10.69
C ASN A 17 -7.98 -3.14 10.82
N GLN A 18 -7.60 -2.61 11.98
CA GLN A 18 -7.45 -1.16 12.19
C GLN A 18 -6.33 -0.59 11.31
N GLN A 19 -5.17 -1.23 11.31
CA GLN A 19 -4.02 -0.82 10.47
C GLN A 19 -4.36 -0.91 8.98
N ARG A 20 -5.00 -2.00 8.56
CA ARG A 20 -5.47 -2.19 7.18
C ARG A 20 -6.41 -1.08 6.74
N LYS A 21 -7.32 -0.66 7.60
CA LYS A 21 -8.25 0.43 7.28
C LYS A 21 -7.51 1.72 6.98
N VAL A 22 -6.55 2.12 7.81
CA VAL A 22 -5.74 3.32 7.57
C VAL A 22 -5.02 3.25 6.22
N VAL A 23 -4.32 2.14 5.95
CA VAL A 23 -3.57 1.96 4.69
C VAL A 23 -4.51 1.96 3.47
N TYR A 24 -5.68 1.34 3.58
CA TYR A 24 -6.67 1.33 2.50
C TYR A 24 -7.32 2.69 2.28
N ASP A 25 -7.50 3.50 3.31
CA ASP A 25 -8.00 4.86 3.17
C ASP A 25 -6.99 5.73 2.41
N ILE A 26 -5.69 5.65 2.72
CA ILE A 26 -4.62 6.32 1.97
C ILE A 26 -4.58 5.82 0.51
N ARG A 27 -4.67 4.51 0.31
CA ARG A 27 -4.71 3.91 -1.03
C ARG A 27 -5.91 4.40 -1.84
N ASN A 28 -7.09 4.49 -1.23
CA ASN A 28 -8.30 4.95 -1.89
C ASN A 28 -8.22 6.43 -2.26
N MET A 29 -7.63 7.28 -1.40
CA MET A 29 -7.35 8.68 -1.74
C MET A 29 -6.45 8.78 -2.98
N ALA A 30 -5.36 8.01 -3.03
CA ALA A 30 -4.49 7.97 -4.19
C ALA A 30 -5.20 7.46 -5.45
N LEU A 31 -6.11 6.50 -5.34
CA LEU A 31 -6.89 5.96 -6.46
C LEU A 31 -7.95 6.94 -6.96
N SER A 32 -8.59 7.73 -6.09
CA SER A 32 -9.55 8.75 -6.49
C SER A 32 -8.91 9.85 -7.33
N GLY A 33 -7.63 10.10 -7.11
CA GLY A 33 -6.84 11.10 -7.84
C GLY A 33 -7.22 12.55 -7.49
N GLU A 34 -8.03 12.73 -6.46
CA GLU A 34 -8.35 14.05 -5.92
C GLU A 34 -7.14 14.61 -5.18
N ASP A 35 -6.81 15.86 -5.45
CA ASP A 35 -5.76 16.64 -4.77
C ASP A 35 -4.39 15.95 -4.60
N MET A 36 -3.93 15.23 -5.65
CA MET A 36 -2.61 14.58 -5.61
C MET A 36 -1.47 15.56 -5.30
N ARG A 37 -1.57 16.79 -5.83
CA ARG A 37 -0.57 17.82 -5.58
C ARG A 37 -0.49 18.20 -4.11
N GLU A 38 -1.63 18.36 -3.47
CA GLU A 38 -1.72 18.68 -2.05
C GLU A 38 -1.20 17.51 -1.19
N THR A 39 -1.57 16.28 -1.56
CA THR A 39 -1.06 15.07 -0.89
C THR A 39 0.48 14.99 -0.96
N VAL A 40 1.07 15.30 -2.10
CA VAL A 40 2.53 15.31 -2.25
C VAL A 40 3.18 16.39 -1.38
N ARG A 41 2.60 17.58 -1.32
CA ARG A 41 3.10 18.67 -0.46
C ARG A 41 3.03 18.29 1.02
N GLN A 42 1.92 17.71 1.45
CA GLN A 42 1.79 17.20 2.83
C GLN A 42 2.83 16.13 3.14
N ASN A 43 3.08 15.20 2.23
CA ASN A 43 4.13 14.19 2.42
C ASN A 43 5.53 14.80 2.54
N ILE A 44 5.83 15.85 1.75
CA ILE A 44 7.10 16.57 1.85
C ILE A 44 7.21 17.29 3.19
N GLU A 45 6.15 17.98 3.61
CA GLU A 45 6.09 18.69 4.89
C GLU A 45 6.28 17.73 6.07
N GLU A 46 5.52 16.64 6.12
CA GLU A 46 5.65 15.61 7.16
C GLU A 46 7.08 15.04 7.20
N TYR A 47 7.66 14.72 6.03
CA TYR A 47 9.02 14.19 5.97
C TYR A 47 10.05 15.18 6.54
N VAL A 48 9.95 16.47 6.17
CA VAL A 48 10.88 17.51 6.66
C VAL A 48 10.73 17.71 8.16
N LEU A 49 9.48 17.75 8.65
CA LEU A 49 9.21 17.89 10.09
C LEU A 49 9.74 16.70 10.88
N ASP A 50 9.51 15.48 10.42
CA ASP A 50 10.00 14.25 11.08
C ASP A 50 11.52 14.22 11.16
N GLU A 51 12.23 14.62 10.08
CA GLU A 51 13.69 14.68 10.09
C GLU A 51 14.26 15.75 11.02
N ILE A 52 13.61 16.91 11.07
CA ILE A 52 14.00 18.01 11.97
C ILE A 52 13.67 17.64 13.42
N ASP A 53 12.51 17.08 13.71
CA ASP A 53 12.10 16.65 15.04
C ASP A 53 12.96 15.50 15.59
N SER A 54 13.59 14.73 14.70
CA SER A 54 14.55 13.68 15.09
C SER A 54 15.82 14.26 15.72
N GLN A 55 16.13 15.53 15.42
CA GLN A 55 17.28 16.25 16.00
C GLN A 55 16.92 16.75 17.41
N GLN A 56 17.85 16.63 18.32
CA GLN A 56 17.69 17.11 19.68
C GLN A 56 18.37 18.46 19.89
N GLY A 57 17.69 19.35 20.60
CA GLY A 57 18.25 20.65 20.94
C GLY A 57 18.09 21.71 19.84
N SER A 58 18.90 22.76 19.92
CA SER A 58 18.91 23.86 18.97
C SER A 58 19.81 23.54 17.75
N PRO A 59 19.63 24.24 16.61
CA PRO A 59 20.35 23.97 15.38
C PRO A 59 21.89 23.99 15.49
N ASP A 60 22.46 24.68 16.45
CA ASP A 60 23.91 24.75 16.68
C ASP A 60 24.52 23.40 17.15
N VAL A 61 23.71 22.48 17.70
CA VAL A 61 24.17 21.16 18.18
C VAL A 61 23.71 20.00 17.32
N TRP A 62 23.02 20.26 16.20
CA TRP A 62 22.52 19.22 15.31
C TRP A 62 23.60 18.49 14.53
N GLU A 63 23.28 17.27 14.11
CA GLU A 63 24.14 16.48 13.22
C GLU A 63 23.97 16.92 11.75
N TRP A 64 24.56 18.06 11.39
CA TRP A 64 24.40 18.69 10.09
C TRP A 64 24.86 17.81 8.91
N ASP A 65 25.89 16.99 9.10
CA ASP A 65 26.34 16.05 8.06
C ASP A 65 25.26 15.01 7.75
N TYR A 66 24.57 14.53 8.77
CA TYR A 66 23.42 13.62 8.62
C TYR A 66 22.26 14.30 7.88
N LEU A 67 21.81 15.46 8.34
CA LEU A 67 20.72 16.21 7.72
C LEU A 67 21.03 16.58 6.27
N LYS A 68 22.23 17.08 5.98
CA LYS A 68 22.69 17.37 4.64
C LYS A 68 22.61 16.14 3.73
N GLN A 69 23.13 15.00 4.18
CA GLN A 69 23.08 13.77 3.40
C GLN A 69 21.65 13.30 3.18
N ASN A 70 20.80 13.40 4.18
CA ASN A 70 19.41 12.97 4.13
C ASN A 70 18.59 13.83 3.17
N PHE A 71 18.64 15.16 3.31
CA PHE A 71 17.93 16.07 2.41
C PHE A 71 18.46 16.01 0.98
N ALA A 72 19.77 15.84 0.78
CA ALA A 72 20.34 15.63 -0.54
C ALA A 72 19.88 14.32 -1.17
N SER A 73 19.72 13.26 -0.37
CA SER A 73 19.30 11.94 -0.87
C SER A 73 17.78 11.85 -1.17
N HIS A 74 16.95 12.54 -0.41
CA HIS A 74 15.49 12.47 -0.53
C HIS A 74 14.89 13.62 -1.35
N LEU A 75 15.34 14.86 -1.10
CA LEU A 75 14.79 16.07 -1.69
C LEU A 75 15.66 16.69 -2.79
N MET A 76 16.87 16.16 -3.00
CA MET A 76 17.86 16.68 -3.94
C MET A 76 18.27 18.15 -3.65
N ILE A 77 18.25 18.55 -2.39
CA ILE A 77 18.63 19.90 -1.93
C ILE A 77 19.89 19.85 -1.08
N ASP A 78 20.67 20.95 -1.10
CA ASP A 78 21.80 21.16 -0.19
C ASP A 78 21.35 22.01 1.01
N ALA A 79 21.04 21.34 2.11
CA ALA A 79 20.65 21.95 3.37
C ALA A 79 21.78 21.85 4.41
N SER A 80 23.00 22.27 4.03
CA SER A 80 24.09 22.42 4.99
C SER A 80 23.93 23.70 5.82
N PHE A 81 24.47 23.71 7.04
CA PHE A 81 24.44 24.88 7.91
C PHE A 81 24.92 26.13 7.21
N GLU A 82 26.06 26.04 6.54
CA GLU A 82 26.67 27.18 5.81
C GLU A 82 25.75 27.66 4.67
N THR A 83 25.09 26.76 3.96
CA THR A 83 24.18 27.11 2.87
C THR A 83 22.98 27.87 3.41
N ILE A 84 22.39 27.39 4.51
CA ILE A 84 21.23 28.03 5.12
C ILE A 84 21.62 29.42 5.64
N CYS A 85 22.70 29.54 6.45
CA CYS A 85 23.18 30.81 6.94
C CYS A 85 23.46 31.83 5.80
N SER A 86 24.08 31.37 4.69
CA SER A 86 24.38 32.25 3.58
C SER A 86 23.13 32.75 2.84
N LYS A 87 22.08 31.94 2.77
CA LYS A 87 20.83 32.30 2.08
C LYS A 87 19.86 33.08 2.97
N THR A 88 19.81 32.78 4.27
CA THR A 88 18.97 33.50 5.24
C THR A 88 19.64 34.83 5.70
N GLY A 89 20.95 34.90 5.63
CA GLY A 89 21.73 36.03 6.14
C GLY A 89 21.81 36.05 7.68
N GLN A 90 21.57 34.89 8.33
CA GLN A 90 21.58 34.74 9.79
C GLN A 90 22.67 33.75 10.18
N ASP A 91 23.43 34.07 11.23
CA ASP A 91 24.45 33.18 11.81
C ASP A 91 23.89 32.32 12.93
N ASP A 92 22.76 32.73 13.52
CA ASP A 92 22.04 32.02 14.59
C ASP A 92 20.68 31.55 14.04
N LEU A 93 20.61 30.28 13.70
CA LEU A 93 19.42 29.67 13.08
C LEU A 93 18.46 29.16 14.13
N THR A 94 17.18 29.45 13.95
CA THR A 94 16.10 28.79 14.69
C THR A 94 15.62 27.53 13.96
N ILE A 95 14.89 26.67 14.66
CA ILE A 95 14.26 25.49 14.07
C ILE A 95 13.32 25.90 12.93
N GLU A 96 12.59 27.00 13.13
CA GLU A 96 11.65 27.55 12.15
C GLU A 96 12.39 28.03 10.88
N ASP A 97 13.52 28.74 11.04
CA ASP A 97 14.32 29.18 9.89
C ASP A 97 14.83 28.02 9.02
N VAL A 98 15.26 26.93 9.67
CA VAL A 98 15.69 25.70 8.97
C VAL A 98 14.52 25.03 8.27
N THR A 99 13.39 24.89 8.97
CA THR A 99 12.18 24.26 8.43
C THR A 99 11.69 25.02 7.19
N ASP A 100 11.51 26.33 7.31
CA ASP A 100 11.02 27.19 6.24
C ASP A 100 11.98 27.18 5.03
N PHE A 101 13.28 27.20 5.30
CA PHE A 101 14.28 27.08 4.24
C PHE A 101 14.16 25.75 3.49
N VAL A 102 14.14 24.63 4.21
CA VAL A 102 14.08 23.29 3.58
C VAL A 102 12.79 23.10 2.80
N LEU A 103 11.64 23.52 3.35
CA LEU A 103 10.35 23.44 2.67
C LEU A 103 10.30 24.32 1.41
N SER A 104 10.84 25.54 1.48
CA SER A 104 10.89 26.45 0.34
C SER A 104 11.78 25.91 -0.80
N GLU A 105 12.95 25.36 -0.47
CA GLU A 105 13.84 24.75 -1.47
C GLU A 105 13.23 23.48 -2.06
N ALA A 106 12.59 22.64 -1.23
CA ALA A 106 11.91 21.45 -1.70
C ALA A 106 10.74 21.77 -2.64
N ASP A 107 9.90 22.75 -2.29
CA ASP A 107 8.81 23.22 -3.18
C ASP A 107 9.36 23.80 -4.50
N SER A 108 10.47 24.53 -4.44
CA SER A 108 11.13 25.07 -5.63
C SER A 108 11.62 23.96 -6.56
N VAL A 109 12.34 22.96 -6.04
CA VAL A 109 12.82 21.81 -6.81
C VAL A 109 11.63 21.01 -7.39
N TYR A 110 10.60 20.79 -6.61
CA TYR A 110 9.41 20.05 -7.04
C TYR A 110 8.62 20.81 -8.11
N THR A 111 8.39 22.11 -7.93
CA THR A 111 7.71 22.98 -8.91
C THR A 111 8.50 23.08 -10.21
N ALA A 112 9.84 23.17 -10.15
CA ALA A 112 10.67 23.11 -11.34
C ALA A 112 10.47 21.80 -12.10
N ARG A 113 10.37 20.67 -11.39
CA ARG A 113 10.08 19.36 -11.98
C ARG A 113 8.68 19.29 -12.60
N GLU A 114 7.66 19.81 -11.90
CA GLU A 114 6.29 19.90 -12.45
C GLU A 114 6.25 20.68 -13.77
N SER A 115 6.99 21.77 -13.86
CA SER A 115 7.01 22.64 -15.05
C SER A 115 7.61 21.99 -16.30
N LEU A 116 8.38 20.92 -16.14
CA LEU A 116 8.98 20.17 -17.25
C LEU A 116 8.06 19.11 -17.85
N LEU A 117 6.94 18.83 -17.21
CA LEU A 117 6.04 17.72 -17.55
C LEU A 117 4.62 18.24 -17.81
N GLN A 118 3.84 17.47 -18.58
CA GLN A 118 2.42 17.71 -18.70
C GLN A 118 1.72 17.34 -17.39
N GLU A 119 0.70 18.09 -17.02
CA GLU A 119 -0.01 17.92 -15.75
C GLU A 119 -0.54 16.48 -15.57
N GLU A 120 -1.13 15.89 -16.60
CA GLU A 120 -1.62 14.51 -16.56
C GLU A 120 -0.51 13.50 -16.30
N VAL A 121 0.67 13.73 -16.86
CA VAL A 121 1.83 12.84 -16.70
C VAL A 121 2.37 12.90 -15.27
N ILE A 122 2.51 14.11 -14.73
CA ILE A 122 3.00 14.27 -13.35
C ILE A 122 2.00 13.72 -12.33
N ARG A 123 0.69 13.98 -12.50
CA ARG A 123 -0.34 13.42 -11.60
C ARG A 123 -0.43 11.89 -11.70
N GLY A 124 -0.27 11.35 -12.91
CA GLY A 124 -0.19 9.90 -13.12
C GLY A 124 1.03 9.28 -12.44
N PHE A 125 2.18 9.96 -12.51
CA PHE A 125 3.41 9.53 -11.87
C PHE A 125 3.31 9.59 -10.33
N GLU A 126 2.81 10.67 -9.75
CA GLU A 126 2.60 10.81 -8.31
C GLU A 126 1.72 9.68 -7.76
N ARG A 127 0.60 9.44 -8.42
CA ARG A 127 -0.30 8.33 -8.08
C ARG A 127 0.41 6.99 -8.14
N TRP A 128 1.16 6.75 -9.20
CA TRP A 128 1.91 5.51 -9.37
C TRP A 128 2.94 5.31 -8.25
N VAL A 129 3.70 6.34 -7.90
CA VAL A 129 4.70 6.29 -6.83
C VAL A 129 4.03 5.94 -5.50
N ILE A 130 2.98 6.68 -5.11
CA ILE A 130 2.28 6.46 -3.84
C ILE A 130 1.72 5.04 -3.77
N LEU A 131 0.98 4.60 -4.79
CA LEU A 131 0.40 3.26 -4.82
C LEU A 131 1.46 2.16 -4.77
N ARG A 132 2.56 2.34 -5.50
CA ARG A 132 3.67 1.39 -5.52
C ARG A 132 4.34 1.27 -4.16
N THR A 133 4.60 2.40 -3.51
CA THR A 133 5.23 2.42 -2.19
C THR A 133 4.32 1.81 -1.13
N ILE A 134 3.01 2.12 -1.16
CA ILE A 134 2.02 1.48 -0.27
C ILE A 134 2.04 -0.04 -0.44
N ASP A 135 1.98 -0.54 -1.67
CA ASP A 135 1.92 -1.98 -1.92
C ASP A 135 3.17 -2.72 -1.43
N GLU A 136 4.35 -2.11 -1.60
CA GLU A 136 5.62 -2.67 -1.13
C GLU A 136 5.70 -2.65 0.41
N LYS A 137 5.53 -1.49 1.02
CA LYS A 137 5.65 -1.34 2.48
C LYS A 137 4.59 -2.11 3.25
N TRP A 138 3.34 -2.12 2.74
CA TRP A 138 2.28 -2.91 3.37
C TRP A 138 2.54 -4.41 3.34
N LYS A 139 3.11 -4.93 2.27
CA LYS A 139 3.51 -6.34 2.18
C LYS A 139 4.57 -6.68 3.22
N ASP A 140 5.57 -5.81 3.39
CA ASP A 140 6.64 -6.02 4.36
C ASP A 140 6.10 -5.95 5.79
N HIS A 141 5.16 -5.05 6.05
CA HIS A 141 4.48 -4.95 7.34
C HIS A 141 3.65 -6.20 7.68
N LEU A 142 2.91 -6.73 6.72
CA LEU A 142 2.17 -7.98 6.93
C LEU A 142 3.11 -9.11 7.36
N TYR A 143 4.28 -9.22 6.72
CA TYR A 143 5.28 -10.20 7.08
C TYR A 143 5.86 -9.97 8.48
N ALA A 144 6.16 -8.72 8.85
CA ALA A 144 6.65 -8.37 10.19
C ALA A 144 5.61 -8.68 11.28
N MET A 145 4.33 -8.40 11.03
CA MET A 145 3.24 -8.70 11.95
C MET A 145 3.00 -10.20 12.11
N ASP A 146 3.15 -10.99 11.05
CA ASP A 146 3.08 -12.45 11.13
C ASP A 146 4.23 -13.01 12.00
N GLN A 147 5.44 -12.51 11.83
CA GLN A 147 6.58 -12.88 12.67
C GLN A 147 6.38 -12.49 14.14
N LEU A 148 5.85 -11.28 14.38
CA LEU A 148 5.50 -10.83 15.73
C LEU A 148 4.48 -11.78 16.37
N ARG A 149 3.44 -12.19 15.62
CA ARG A 149 2.40 -13.10 16.10
C ARG A 149 2.93 -14.48 16.46
N GLU A 150 3.85 -15.01 15.68
CA GLU A 150 4.51 -16.29 15.97
C GLU A 150 5.37 -16.22 17.23
N GLY A 151 6.11 -15.12 17.41
CA GLY A 151 7.02 -14.93 18.54
C GLY A 151 6.37 -14.52 19.86
N ILE A 152 5.18 -13.93 19.82
CA ILE A 152 4.57 -13.26 20.99
C ILE A 152 4.25 -14.21 22.14
N ASN A 153 3.91 -15.46 21.83
CA ASN A 153 3.58 -16.46 22.84
C ASN A 153 4.78 -16.82 23.72
N LEU A 154 6.00 -16.64 23.22
CA LEU A 154 7.21 -16.88 24.02
C LEU A 154 7.40 -15.85 25.13
N ARG A 155 6.81 -14.66 24.98
CA ARG A 155 6.89 -13.57 25.96
C ARG A 155 5.98 -13.81 27.18
N ALA A 156 4.99 -14.69 27.05
CA ALA A 156 4.18 -15.14 28.18
C ALA A 156 4.99 -15.73 29.33
N TYR A 157 6.17 -16.28 29.05
CA TYR A 157 7.11 -16.77 30.08
C TYR A 157 7.63 -15.65 31.01
N GLY A 158 7.58 -14.38 30.56
CA GLY A 158 7.96 -13.19 31.32
C GLY A 158 6.83 -12.60 32.16
N GLN A 159 5.72 -13.32 32.38
CA GLN A 159 4.52 -12.83 33.11
C GLN A 159 3.85 -11.61 32.46
N LYS A 160 4.12 -11.34 31.19
CA LYS A 160 3.49 -10.29 30.41
C LYS A 160 2.27 -10.82 29.68
N ASP A 161 1.23 -9.99 29.52
CA ASP A 161 0.08 -10.35 28.71
C ASP A 161 0.47 -10.33 27.21
N PRO A 162 0.45 -11.47 26.52
CA PRO A 162 0.85 -11.54 25.11
C PRO A 162 0.04 -10.62 24.20
N LEU A 163 -1.24 -10.38 24.50
CA LEU A 163 -2.09 -9.53 23.69
C LEU A 163 -1.70 -8.04 23.85
N LEU A 164 -1.37 -7.60 25.05
CA LEU A 164 -0.91 -6.23 25.29
C LEU A 164 0.44 -5.98 24.63
N GLU A 165 1.37 -6.94 24.73
CA GLU A 165 2.67 -6.85 24.04
C GLU A 165 2.49 -6.83 22.51
N TYR A 166 1.61 -7.67 21.95
CA TYR A 166 1.31 -7.67 20.53
C TYR A 166 0.75 -6.33 20.06
N LYS A 167 -0.21 -5.74 20.80
CA LYS A 167 -0.77 -4.43 20.49
C LYS A 167 0.29 -3.34 20.53
N SER A 168 1.13 -3.33 21.57
CA SER A 168 2.18 -2.32 21.75
C SER A 168 3.24 -2.41 20.64
N GLU A 169 3.73 -3.61 20.34
CA GLU A 169 4.75 -3.79 19.32
C GLU A 169 4.19 -3.65 17.92
N GLY A 170 2.99 -4.17 17.67
CA GLY A 170 2.31 -3.97 16.40
C GLY A 170 2.00 -2.51 16.10
N PHE A 171 1.76 -1.69 17.13
CA PHE A 171 1.61 -0.24 16.97
C PHE A 171 2.95 0.43 16.60
N LYS A 172 4.06 0.05 17.25
CA LYS A 172 5.40 0.56 16.91
C LYS A 172 5.79 0.20 15.48
N LEU A 173 5.63 -1.07 15.10
CA LEU A 173 5.89 -1.52 13.72
C LEU A 173 5.04 -0.75 12.71
N PHE A 174 3.81 -0.39 13.08
CA PHE A 174 2.94 0.38 12.20
C PHE A 174 3.38 1.85 12.09
N GLN A 175 3.84 2.45 13.18
CA GLN A 175 4.43 3.81 13.13
C GLN A 175 5.69 3.82 12.26
N GLU A 176 6.58 2.84 12.41
CA GLU A 176 7.80 2.71 11.62
C GLU A 176 7.48 2.58 10.13
N ILE A 177 6.50 1.73 9.76
CA ILE A 177 6.15 1.59 8.35
C ILE A 177 5.50 2.85 7.78
N MET A 178 4.73 3.61 8.55
CA MET A 178 4.13 4.87 8.09
C MET A 178 5.21 5.93 7.82
N ALA A 179 6.20 6.06 8.70
CA ALA A 179 7.36 6.92 8.49
C ALA A 179 8.18 6.49 7.26
N ASP A 180 8.47 5.19 7.14
CA ASP A 180 9.16 4.62 5.98
C ASP A 180 8.40 4.83 4.66
N LEU A 181 7.06 4.70 4.71
CA LEU A 181 6.21 4.91 3.53
C LEU A 181 6.30 6.35 3.06
N ASN A 182 6.27 7.30 3.97
CA ASN A 182 6.38 8.73 3.65
C ASN A 182 7.76 9.05 3.09
N SER A 183 8.83 8.68 3.80
CA SER A 183 10.23 8.88 3.39
C SER A 183 10.53 8.28 2.01
N GLU A 184 10.15 7.03 1.78
CA GLU A 184 10.35 6.34 0.50
C GLU A 184 9.52 6.99 -0.63
N THR A 185 8.29 7.44 -0.34
CA THR A 185 7.45 8.14 -1.31
C THR A 185 8.12 9.45 -1.74
N VAL A 186 8.57 10.25 -0.79
CA VAL A 186 9.27 11.52 -1.06
C VAL A 186 10.53 11.27 -1.87
N MET A 187 11.38 10.33 -1.45
CA MET A 187 12.60 9.99 -2.19
C MET A 187 12.30 9.60 -3.64
N ARG A 188 11.29 8.76 -3.89
CA ARG A 188 10.90 8.34 -5.23
C ARG A 188 10.35 9.49 -6.06
N LEU A 189 9.56 10.38 -5.47
CA LEU A 189 9.01 11.54 -6.14
C LEU A 189 10.12 12.48 -6.66
N PHE A 190 11.20 12.66 -5.93
CA PHE A 190 12.29 13.53 -6.32
C PHE A 190 13.32 12.86 -7.24
N ARG A 191 13.64 11.59 -7.02
CA ARG A 191 14.77 10.93 -7.71
C ARG A 191 14.41 10.15 -8.95
N THR A 192 13.15 9.68 -9.08
CA THR A 192 12.77 8.87 -10.24
C THR A 192 12.75 9.73 -11.51
N GLN A 193 13.57 9.38 -12.48
CA GLN A 193 13.58 10.07 -13.78
C GLN A 193 12.40 9.58 -14.62
N ILE A 194 11.58 10.52 -15.06
CA ILE A 194 10.46 10.23 -15.98
C ILE A 194 11.01 10.37 -17.40
N GLN A 195 11.57 9.30 -17.94
CA GLN A 195 12.01 9.27 -19.34
C GLN A 195 10.89 8.70 -20.19
N GLY A 196 10.30 9.56 -21.08
CA GLY A 196 9.44 9.11 -22.15
C GLY A 196 8.24 8.26 -21.74
N MET A 197 7.66 8.50 -20.58
CA MET A 197 6.35 7.96 -20.27
C MET A 197 5.34 8.65 -21.19
N GLU A 198 5.02 8.01 -22.33
CA GLU A 198 3.67 8.12 -22.86
C GLU A 198 2.74 7.78 -21.70
N ALA A 199 1.72 8.65 -21.49
CA ALA A 199 0.75 8.46 -20.42
C ALA A 199 0.40 6.95 -20.38
N PRO A 200 0.49 6.28 -19.22
CA PRO A 200 0.14 4.88 -19.16
C PRO A 200 -1.28 4.79 -19.73
N GLU A 201 -1.42 4.14 -20.90
CA GLU A 201 -2.74 3.77 -21.38
C GLU A 201 -3.40 3.11 -20.18
N MET A 202 -4.44 3.75 -19.68
CA MET A 202 -5.27 3.17 -18.59
C MET A 202 -5.61 1.77 -19.10
N ALA A 203 -4.94 0.78 -18.50
CA ALA A 203 -5.22 -0.62 -18.86
C ALA A 203 -6.74 -0.75 -18.83
N PRO A 204 -7.39 -1.16 -19.92
CA PRO A 204 -8.84 -1.20 -19.98
C PRO A 204 -9.30 -1.95 -18.74
N GLN A 205 -10.18 -1.34 -17.96
CA GLN A 205 -10.75 -1.96 -16.77
C GLN A 205 -11.12 -3.38 -17.17
N ARG A 206 -10.37 -4.36 -16.68
CA ARG A 206 -10.73 -5.76 -16.85
C ARG A 206 -12.13 -5.88 -16.31
N GLN A 207 -13.11 -5.88 -17.22
CA GLN A 207 -14.46 -6.30 -16.87
C GLN A 207 -14.27 -7.64 -16.14
N VAL A 208 -14.62 -7.64 -14.87
CA VAL A 208 -14.61 -8.85 -14.06
C VAL A 208 -15.55 -9.82 -14.78
N ARG A 209 -14.99 -10.66 -15.65
CA ARG A 209 -15.73 -11.80 -16.15
C ARG A 209 -16.10 -12.59 -14.94
N ASN A 210 -17.39 -12.75 -14.71
CA ASN A 210 -17.91 -13.65 -13.71
C ASN A 210 -17.21 -15.01 -13.85
N VAL A 211 -16.21 -15.23 -12.99
CA VAL A 211 -15.59 -16.53 -12.83
C VAL A 211 -16.62 -17.37 -12.09
N GLN A 212 -17.38 -18.16 -12.80
CA GLN A 212 -18.15 -19.24 -12.18
C GLN A 212 -17.13 -20.24 -11.65
N THR A 213 -16.98 -20.25 -10.34
CA THR A 213 -16.20 -21.25 -9.63
C THR A 213 -17.04 -22.53 -9.62
N GLU A 214 -16.80 -23.42 -10.57
CA GLU A 214 -17.30 -24.80 -10.46
C GLU A 214 -16.48 -25.51 -9.38
N HIS A 215 -17.08 -25.71 -8.23
CA HIS A 215 -16.59 -26.65 -7.24
C HIS A 215 -16.72 -28.06 -7.80
N GLN A 216 -15.62 -28.66 -8.22
CA GLN A 216 -15.56 -30.11 -8.36
C GLN A 216 -15.57 -30.69 -6.93
N GLU A 217 -16.69 -31.27 -6.57
CA GLU A 217 -16.75 -32.13 -5.38
C GLU A 217 -15.85 -33.36 -5.60
N THR A 218 -14.68 -33.35 -4.95
CA THR A 218 -13.86 -34.54 -4.84
C THR A 218 -14.48 -35.49 -3.82
N THR A 219 -15.35 -36.31 -4.29
CA THR A 219 -15.85 -37.45 -3.49
C THR A 219 -14.89 -38.64 -3.64
N GLY A 220 -14.33 -39.07 -2.54
CA GLY A 220 -14.03 -40.48 -2.33
C GLY A 220 -12.65 -40.98 -2.69
N MET A 221 -11.87 -41.14 -1.65
CA MET A 221 -10.80 -42.12 -1.53
C MET A 221 -11.21 -43.48 -2.11
N GLY A 222 -10.51 -43.96 -3.12
CA GLY A 222 -10.58 -45.34 -3.60
C GLY A 222 -9.18 -45.78 -4.01
N PHE A 223 -8.64 -46.66 -3.21
CA PHE A 223 -7.33 -47.27 -3.31
C PHE A 223 -7.38 -48.43 -4.30
N LEU A 224 -6.34 -48.58 -5.16
CA LEU A 224 -5.94 -49.74 -6.01
C LEU A 224 -6.72 -50.04 -7.30
N GLY A 225 -5.94 -50.19 -8.38
CA GLY A 225 -6.28 -51.00 -9.56
C GLY A 225 -5.69 -50.50 -10.89
N GLN A 226 -4.88 -51.30 -11.46
CA GLN A 226 -4.03 -51.23 -12.65
C GLN A 226 -4.72 -50.77 -13.99
N PRO A 227 -3.92 -50.50 -15.03
CA PRO A 227 -4.35 -49.78 -16.23
C PRO A 227 -4.83 -50.75 -17.32
N GLU A 228 -5.89 -50.39 -18.02
CA GLU A 228 -6.16 -50.96 -19.34
C GLU A 228 -6.69 -49.92 -20.35
N ALA A 229 -6.33 -50.17 -21.54
CA ALA A 229 -6.30 -49.41 -22.78
C ALA A 229 -7.61 -48.79 -23.27
N SER A 230 -7.42 -47.64 -23.92
CA SER A 230 -7.99 -47.19 -25.18
C SER A 230 -9.42 -47.64 -25.55
N LYS A 231 -10.31 -46.65 -25.67
CA LYS A 231 -11.27 -46.60 -26.80
C LYS A 231 -11.82 -45.17 -27.01
N ASN A 232 -11.60 -44.65 -28.17
CA ASN A 232 -12.23 -43.48 -28.79
C ASN A 232 -13.74 -43.44 -28.59
N LYS A 233 -14.27 -42.32 -28.07
CA LYS A 233 -15.66 -41.92 -28.28
C LYS A 233 -15.74 -40.52 -28.84
N PRO A 234 -16.65 -40.26 -29.80
CA PRO A 234 -16.70 -39.00 -30.54
C PRO A 234 -17.19 -37.84 -29.67
N GLN A 235 -16.58 -36.69 -29.82
CA GLN A 235 -16.97 -35.42 -29.20
C GLN A 235 -18.39 -35.03 -29.66
N GLN A 236 -19.32 -34.99 -28.72
CA GLN A 236 -20.60 -34.32 -28.93
C GLN A 236 -20.38 -32.79 -28.83
N ALA A 237 -20.85 -32.10 -29.86
CA ALA A 237 -20.82 -30.63 -29.93
C ALA A 237 -21.59 -30.02 -28.75
N LYS A 238 -20.94 -29.13 -27.98
CA LYS A 238 -21.57 -28.37 -26.93
C LYS A 238 -22.57 -27.39 -27.55
N GLN A 239 -23.85 -27.56 -27.21
CA GLN A 239 -24.90 -26.62 -27.57
C GLN A 239 -24.72 -25.31 -26.81
N ALA A 240 -24.91 -24.18 -27.50
CA ALA A 240 -24.83 -22.85 -26.92
C ALA A 240 -25.98 -22.61 -25.91
N PRO A 241 -25.77 -21.87 -24.81
CA PRO A 241 -26.81 -21.58 -23.83
C PRO A 241 -27.89 -20.68 -24.44
N ILE A 242 -29.15 -21.02 -24.15
CA ILE A 242 -30.33 -20.23 -24.55
C ILE A 242 -30.42 -19.03 -23.61
N VAL A 243 -30.26 -17.84 -24.16
CA VAL A 243 -30.44 -16.57 -23.42
C VAL A 243 -31.93 -16.20 -23.48
N THR A 244 -32.61 -16.15 -22.33
CA THR A 244 -33.98 -15.64 -22.25
C THR A 244 -33.97 -14.23 -21.65
N ASP A 245 -34.58 -13.29 -22.35
CA ASP A 245 -34.67 -11.86 -21.99
C ASP A 245 -35.57 -11.54 -20.78
N LYS A 246 -36.04 -12.52 -20.04
CA LYS A 246 -36.97 -12.34 -18.92
C LYS A 246 -36.33 -12.74 -17.60
N LYS A 247 -36.13 -11.77 -16.70
CA LYS A 247 -35.75 -12.01 -15.30
C LYS A 247 -36.88 -12.77 -14.59
N VAL A 248 -36.57 -13.99 -14.17
CA VAL A 248 -37.52 -14.87 -13.40
C VAL A 248 -37.42 -14.50 -11.92
N GLY A 249 -38.54 -14.27 -11.24
CA GLY A 249 -38.61 -13.97 -9.81
C GLY A 249 -38.21 -15.19 -8.96
N ARG A 250 -37.75 -14.95 -7.74
CA ARG A 250 -37.12 -15.93 -6.83
C ARG A 250 -37.98 -17.17 -6.48
N ASN A 251 -39.29 -17.15 -6.76
CA ASN A 251 -40.24 -18.22 -6.46
C ASN A 251 -41.11 -18.65 -7.67
N GLU A 252 -40.70 -18.32 -8.89
CA GLU A 252 -41.49 -18.64 -10.08
C GLU A 252 -41.10 -20.03 -10.61
N LYS A 253 -42.07 -20.91 -10.73
CA LYS A 253 -41.87 -22.26 -11.29
C LYS A 253 -41.78 -22.17 -12.81
N VAL A 254 -40.61 -22.42 -13.37
CA VAL A 254 -40.41 -22.46 -14.83
C VAL A 254 -40.52 -23.89 -15.31
N ARG A 255 -41.37 -24.11 -16.30
CA ARG A 255 -41.45 -25.41 -17.02
C ARG A 255 -40.43 -25.40 -18.13
N MET A 256 -39.43 -26.23 -18.06
CA MET A 256 -38.52 -26.49 -19.16
C MET A 256 -39.12 -27.53 -20.12
N LYS A 257 -39.08 -27.26 -21.41
CA LYS A 257 -39.40 -28.31 -22.41
C LYS A 257 -38.12 -29.09 -22.69
N SER A 258 -38.26 -30.40 -22.69
CA SER A 258 -37.19 -31.32 -23.11
C SER A 258 -36.85 -31.08 -24.59
N PRO A 259 -35.59 -31.20 -25.03
CA PRO A 259 -35.20 -31.01 -26.42
C PRO A 259 -35.76 -32.08 -27.37
N ASN A 260 -36.42 -33.13 -26.84
CA ASN A 260 -36.98 -34.22 -27.64
C ASN A 260 -38.52 -34.18 -27.79
N GLY A 261 -39.16 -33.04 -27.48
CA GLY A 261 -40.53 -32.78 -27.90
C GLY A 261 -41.65 -33.60 -27.22
N GLU A 262 -41.43 -34.12 -25.99
CA GLU A 262 -42.48 -34.66 -25.13
C GLU A 262 -42.73 -33.78 -23.89
#